data_498263b5b7875862a720f567f813f765
#
_entry.id   498263b5b7875862a720f567f813f765
#
_cell.length_a   1.000
_cell.length_b   1.000
_cell.length_c   1.000
_cell.angle_alpha   90.00
_cell.angle_beta   90.00
_cell.angle_gamma   90.00
#
_symmetry.space_group_name_H-M   'P 1'
#
loop_
_entity.id
_entity.type
_entity.pdbx_description
1 polymer ?
#
loop_
_entity_poly.entity_id
_entity_poly.type
_entity_poly.pdbx_seq_one_letter_code
_entity_poly.pdbx_strand_id
1 'polypeptide(L)'
;QMSRPLAAPLPEPVQPAGVIIRTFRPGQDEQAWLTVNARAFASHPEQGRWTRADLDRREREPWFDPAGFFLAERDGRLAGFHWTKIHSARATPGGTPVGEVYVVGVDPAGQGTGLGRALTLTGLHYLRNRGLPAVMLYVEEANTAAIRLYQSLGFAHTASDVMYRHPGAASSDVSSPRERRAPHRVPQE
;
A
#
# COMPACT_ATOMS: atom_id res chain seq x y z
N GLN A 1 5.19 -11.52 -2.87
CA GLN A 1 5.14 -10.83 -1.56
C GLN A 1 6.55 -10.56 -1.06
N MET A 2 6.75 -9.40 -0.44
CA MET A 2 8.00 -9.06 0.24
C MET A 2 7.69 -8.62 1.67
N SER A 3 8.63 -8.83 2.60
CA SER A 3 8.50 -8.36 3.98
C SER A 3 9.84 -7.93 4.58
N ARG A 4 9.75 -7.17 5.68
CA ARG A 4 10.91 -6.82 6.51
C ARG A 4 10.52 -6.70 7.98
N PRO A 5 11.43 -7.00 8.93
CA PRO A 5 11.25 -6.65 10.34
C PRO A 5 11.37 -5.13 10.53
N LEU A 6 10.50 -4.54 11.34
CA LEU A 6 10.53 -3.10 11.65
C LEU A 6 11.52 -2.75 12.77
N ALA A 7 11.98 -3.73 13.54
CA ALA A 7 13.08 -3.54 14.50
C ALA A 7 14.44 -3.25 13.83
N ALA A 8 14.62 -3.68 12.56
CA ALA A 8 15.82 -3.36 11.81
C ALA A 8 15.92 -1.83 11.55
N PRO A 9 17.14 -1.26 11.51
CA PRO A 9 17.33 0.18 11.29
C PRO A 9 16.60 0.67 10.02
N LEU A 10 15.95 1.83 10.14
CA LEU A 10 15.31 2.54 9.05
C LEU A 10 16.05 3.86 8.84
N PRO A 11 16.48 4.17 7.61
CA PRO A 11 16.97 5.50 7.27
C PRO A 11 15.88 6.55 7.51
N GLU A 12 16.27 7.77 7.83
CA GLU A 12 15.32 8.88 7.88
C GLU A 12 14.81 9.24 6.48
N PRO A 13 13.52 9.61 6.35
CA PRO A 13 12.96 10.03 5.07
C PRO A 13 13.56 11.40 4.68
N VAL A 14 14.29 11.43 3.57
CA VAL A 14 14.77 12.68 2.98
C VAL A 14 13.76 13.14 1.95
N GLN A 15 13.08 14.25 2.25
CA GLN A 15 12.10 14.82 1.33
C GLN A 15 12.83 15.55 0.19
N PRO A 16 12.42 15.34 -1.08
CA PRO A 16 12.92 16.15 -2.19
C PRO A 16 12.59 17.64 -1.99
N ALA A 17 13.45 18.52 -2.53
CA ALA A 17 13.24 19.96 -2.43
C ALA A 17 11.84 20.38 -2.94
N GLY A 18 11.19 21.27 -2.20
CA GLY A 18 9.84 21.76 -2.53
C GLY A 18 8.71 20.78 -2.30
N VAL A 19 8.99 19.63 -1.67
CA VAL A 19 7.94 18.64 -1.33
C VAL A 19 7.60 18.75 0.15
N ILE A 20 6.29 18.71 0.45
CA ILE A 20 5.75 18.59 1.80
C ILE A 20 4.99 17.28 1.89
N ILE A 21 5.31 16.43 2.87
CA ILE A 21 4.56 15.21 3.16
C ILE A 21 3.64 15.48 4.35
N ARG A 22 2.35 15.24 4.17
CA ARG A 22 1.30 15.34 5.20
C ARG A 22 0.37 14.16 5.16
N THR A 23 -0.49 14.03 6.17
CA THR A 23 -1.54 13.01 6.20
C THR A 23 -2.74 13.41 5.34
N PHE A 24 -3.48 12.39 4.91
CA PHE A 24 -4.74 12.51 4.19
C PHE A 24 -5.82 13.14 5.08
N ARG A 25 -6.65 13.99 4.49
CA ARG A 25 -7.78 14.67 5.15
C ARG A 25 -9.09 14.19 4.54
N PRO A 26 -9.84 13.28 5.22
CA PRO A 26 -11.14 12.84 4.75
C PRO A 26 -12.09 14.01 4.50
N GLY A 27 -12.83 13.95 3.40
CA GLY A 27 -13.72 15.01 2.96
C GLY A 27 -13.06 16.15 2.18
N GLN A 28 -11.74 16.13 2.00
CA GLN A 28 -10.98 17.18 1.32
C GLN A 28 -10.07 16.67 0.20
N ASP A 29 -9.38 15.53 0.41
CA ASP A 29 -8.28 15.09 -0.45
C ASP A 29 -8.66 14.03 -1.49
N GLU A 30 -9.85 13.48 -1.43
CA GLU A 30 -10.25 12.30 -2.22
C GLU A 30 -10.13 12.56 -3.73
N GLN A 31 -10.63 13.70 -4.20
CA GLN A 31 -10.59 14.01 -5.63
C GLN A 31 -9.15 14.21 -6.13
N ALA A 32 -8.32 14.90 -5.33
CA ALA A 32 -6.91 15.10 -5.66
C ALA A 32 -6.15 13.78 -5.63
N TRP A 33 -6.44 12.91 -4.63
CA TRP A 33 -5.85 11.59 -4.56
C TRP A 33 -6.26 10.70 -5.74
N LEU A 34 -7.54 10.64 -6.12
CA LEU A 34 -8.01 9.88 -7.29
C LEU A 34 -7.28 10.31 -8.56
N THR A 35 -7.02 11.61 -8.72
CA THR A 35 -6.29 12.15 -9.87
C THR A 35 -4.85 11.66 -9.92
N VAL A 36 -4.11 11.75 -8.79
CA VAL A 36 -2.71 11.29 -8.74
C VAL A 36 -2.63 9.76 -8.83
N ASN A 37 -3.59 9.03 -8.24
CA ASN A 37 -3.67 7.58 -8.34
C ASN A 37 -3.85 7.12 -9.79
N ALA A 38 -4.78 7.72 -10.53
CA ALA A 38 -4.99 7.39 -11.95
C ALA A 38 -3.73 7.63 -12.80
N ARG A 39 -2.98 8.69 -12.53
CA ARG A 39 -1.73 9.00 -13.23
C ARG A 39 -0.58 8.08 -12.84
N ALA A 40 -0.42 7.81 -11.55
CA ALA A 40 0.63 6.92 -11.04
C ALA A 40 0.45 5.47 -11.53
N PHE A 41 -0.80 5.04 -11.72
CA PHE A 41 -1.17 3.68 -12.13
C PHE A 41 -1.82 3.61 -13.51
N ALA A 42 -1.45 4.51 -14.44
CA ALA A 42 -2.01 4.53 -15.78
C ALA A 42 -1.82 3.21 -16.55
N SER A 43 -0.75 2.47 -16.27
CA SER A 43 -0.48 1.14 -16.84
C SER A 43 -1.12 -0.02 -16.06
N HIS A 44 -1.73 0.24 -14.89
CA HIS A 44 -2.38 -0.75 -14.04
C HIS A 44 -3.90 -0.44 -13.93
N PRO A 45 -4.72 -0.94 -14.86
CA PRO A 45 -6.12 -0.52 -14.98
C PRO A 45 -6.94 -0.72 -13.71
N GLU A 46 -6.70 -1.77 -12.93
CA GLU A 46 -7.44 -2.05 -11.69
C GLU A 46 -7.18 -0.98 -10.64
N GLN A 47 -5.91 -0.63 -10.39
CA GLN A 47 -5.55 0.39 -9.40
C GLN A 47 -5.81 1.81 -9.93
N GLY A 48 -5.53 2.08 -11.19
CA GLY A 48 -5.68 3.41 -11.80
C GLY A 48 -7.12 3.84 -12.06
N ARG A 49 -8.09 2.92 -12.04
CA ARG A 49 -9.52 3.19 -12.32
C ARG A 49 -10.39 3.36 -11.09
N TRP A 50 -9.81 3.51 -9.91
CA TRP A 50 -10.61 3.72 -8.71
C TRP A 50 -11.52 4.94 -8.86
N THR A 51 -12.79 4.74 -8.51
CA THR A 51 -13.81 5.77 -8.45
C THR A 51 -13.91 6.36 -7.05
N ARG A 52 -14.65 7.47 -6.92
CA ARG A 52 -14.99 8.03 -5.61
C ARG A 52 -15.70 6.99 -4.71
N ALA A 53 -16.60 6.20 -5.27
CA ALA A 53 -17.31 5.16 -4.53
C ALA A 53 -16.38 4.04 -4.03
N ASP A 54 -15.32 3.71 -4.77
CA ASP A 54 -14.33 2.73 -4.34
C ASP A 54 -13.51 3.25 -3.16
N LEU A 55 -13.08 4.51 -3.23
CA LEU A 55 -12.37 5.17 -2.15
C LEU A 55 -13.25 5.29 -0.89
N ASP A 56 -14.48 5.80 -1.03
CA ASP A 56 -15.45 5.92 0.07
C ASP A 56 -15.72 4.57 0.76
N ARG A 57 -15.71 3.47 -0.01
CA ARG A 57 -15.85 2.13 0.54
C ARG A 57 -14.65 1.75 1.39
N ARG A 58 -13.44 2.07 0.94
CA ARG A 58 -12.21 1.79 1.68
C ARG A 58 -12.06 2.64 2.93
N GLU A 59 -12.50 3.89 2.88
CA GLU A 59 -12.51 4.77 4.06
C GLU A 59 -13.46 4.29 5.17
N ARG A 60 -14.48 3.49 4.82
CA ARG A 60 -15.38 2.87 5.80
C ARG A 60 -14.88 1.54 6.37
N GLU A 61 -13.77 1.01 5.87
CA GLU A 61 -13.18 -0.23 6.40
C GLU A 61 -12.65 -0.01 7.81
N PRO A 62 -12.83 -0.97 8.74
CA PRO A 62 -12.37 -0.84 10.12
C PRO A 62 -10.87 -0.61 10.30
N TRP A 63 -10.07 -0.94 9.29
CA TRP A 63 -8.62 -0.75 9.29
C TRP A 63 -8.18 0.60 8.74
N PHE A 64 -9.10 1.40 8.18
CA PHE A 64 -8.75 2.71 7.65
C PHE A 64 -8.29 3.66 8.75
N ASP A 65 -7.11 4.21 8.58
CA ASP A 65 -6.55 5.22 9.47
C ASP A 65 -5.94 6.35 8.62
N PRO A 66 -6.56 7.53 8.58
CA PRO A 66 -6.04 8.67 7.82
C PRO A 66 -4.65 9.12 8.30
N ALA A 67 -4.28 8.87 9.56
CA ALA A 67 -2.94 9.15 10.07
C ALA A 67 -1.85 8.26 9.45
N GLY A 68 -2.24 7.10 8.89
CA GLY A 68 -1.36 6.19 8.15
C GLY A 68 -1.46 6.35 6.63
N PHE A 69 -2.12 7.41 6.15
CA PHE A 69 -2.26 7.71 4.73
C PHE A 69 -1.56 9.04 4.42
N PHE A 70 -0.41 8.96 3.75
CA PHE A 70 0.48 10.10 3.50
C PHE A 70 0.32 10.61 2.07
N LEU A 71 0.30 11.93 1.92
CA LEU A 71 0.25 12.65 0.66
C LEU A 71 1.48 13.53 0.53
N ALA A 72 2.12 13.51 -0.63
CA ALA A 72 3.22 14.40 -0.97
C ALA A 72 2.72 15.51 -1.89
N GLU A 73 2.89 16.74 -1.46
CA GLU A 73 2.55 17.95 -2.23
C GLU A 73 3.79 18.63 -2.75
N ARG A 74 3.71 19.09 -4.00
CA ARG A 74 4.69 19.98 -4.62
C ARG A 74 3.93 21.05 -5.39
N ASP A 75 4.26 22.32 -5.18
CA ASP A 75 3.63 23.45 -5.87
C ASP A 75 2.10 23.44 -5.81
N GLY A 76 1.54 23.08 -4.63
CA GLY A 76 0.10 23.01 -4.39
C GLY A 76 -0.64 21.85 -5.07
N ARG A 77 0.08 20.86 -5.60
CA ARG A 77 -0.49 19.67 -6.25
C ARG A 77 0.05 18.40 -5.62
N LEU A 78 -0.77 17.34 -5.59
CA LEU A 78 -0.30 16.03 -5.17
C LEU A 78 0.66 15.46 -6.22
N ALA A 79 1.85 15.10 -5.75
CA ALA A 79 2.92 14.47 -6.54
C ALA A 79 3.09 12.99 -6.22
N GLY A 80 2.49 12.50 -5.15
CA GLY A 80 2.54 11.09 -4.77
C GLY A 80 1.86 10.84 -3.43
N PHE A 81 1.79 9.57 -3.06
CA PHE A 81 1.15 9.14 -1.82
C PHE A 81 1.67 7.79 -1.35
N HIS A 82 1.47 7.51 -0.05
CA HIS A 82 1.65 6.20 0.55
C HIS A 82 0.50 5.93 1.53
N TRP A 83 -0.29 4.93 1.24
CA TRP A 83 -1.35 4.44 2.11
C TRP A 83 -0.87 3.18 2.82
N THR A 84 -0.84 3.18 4.14
CA THR A 84 -0.51 2.02 4.97
C THR A 84 -1.76 1.29 5.42
N LYS A 85 -1.64 0.00 5.72
CA LYS A 85 -2.70 -0.79 6.35
C LYS A 85 -2.12 -1.59 7.51
N ILE A 86 -2.90 -1.76 8.57
CA ILE A 86 -2.53 -2.59 9.71
C ILE A 86 -3.48 -3.79 9.76
N HIS A 87 -2.90 -4.98 9.67
CA HIS A 87 -3.60 -6.23 9.91
C HIS A 87 -3.54 -6.56 11.39
N SER A 88 -4.71 -6.72 12.00
CA SER A 88 -4.79 -7.09 13.41
C SER A 88 -4.28 -8.50 13.65
N ALA A 89 -3.87 -8.81 14.88
CA ALA A 89 -3.45 -10.15 15.28
C ALA A 89 -4.48 -11.24 14.94
N ARG A 90 -5.78 -10.91 14.98
CA ARG A 90 -6.87 -11.83 14.63
C ARG A 90 -6.95 -12.14 13.14
N ALA A 91 -6.46 -11.23 12.28
CA ALA A 91 -6.51 -11.36 10.83
C ALA A 91 -5.25 -12.02 10.25
N THR A 92 -4.21 -12.24 11.07
CA THR A 92 -2.92 -12.79 10.62
C THR A 92 -2.73 -14.23 11.07
N PRO A 93 -2.23 -15.13 10.19
CA PRO A 93 -1.76 -16.44 10.63
C PRO A 93 -0.66 -16.27 11.68
N GLY A 94 -0.80 -16.96 12.82
CA GLY A 94 0.16 -16.84 13.93
C GLY A 94 -0.14 -15.74 14.95
N GLY A 95 -1.24 -14.98 14.81
CA GLY A 95 -1.72 -14.08 15.84
C GLY A 95 -0.85 -12.85 16.12
N THR A 96 0.04 -12.47 15.18
CA THR A 96 0.89 -11.29 15.33
C THR A 96 0.44 -10.19 14.37
N PRO A 97 0.21 -8.95 14.83
CA PRO A 97 -0.19 -7.88 13.93
C PRO A 97 0.95 -7.54 12.97
N VAL A 98 0.60 -7.18 11.74
CA VAL A 98 1.58 -6.82 10.69
C VAL A 98 1.14 -5.57 9.95
N GLY A 99 2.09 -4.70 9.64
CA GLY A 99 1.88 -3.56 8.76
C GLY A 99 1.90 -3.97 7.30
N GLU A 100 1.27 -3.18 6.46
CA GLU A 100 1.31 -3.34 5.01
C GLU A 100 1.59 -1.99 4.34
N VAL A 101 2.52 -1.99 3.40
CA VAL A 101 2.60 -0.96 2.36
C VAL A 101 1.45 -1.24 1.40
N TYR A 102 0.27 -0.66 1.69
CA TYR A 102 -0.96 -1.02 0.98
C TYR A 102 -0.96 -0.49 -0.46
N VAL A 103 -0.70 0.81 -0.63
CA VAL A 103 -0.51 1.42 -1.96
C VAL A 103 0.51 2.55 -1.87
N VAL A 104 1.49 2.54 -2.76
CA VAL A 104 2.41 3.67 -2.98
C VAL A 104 2.33 4.07 -4.44
N GLY A 105 2.08 5.35 -4.69
CA GLY A 105 2.05 5.91 -6.04
C GLY A 105 2.83 7.22 -6.12
N VAL A 106 3.53 7.42 -7.22
CA VAL A 106 4.22 8.67 -7.55
C VAL A 106 3.79 9.11 -8.93
N ASP A 107 3.33 10.36 -9.04
CA ASP A 107 3.04 10.97 -10.33
C ASP A 107 4.23 10.79 -11.28
N PRO A 108 4.02 10.45 -12.56
CA PRO A 108 5.11 10.29 -13.52
C PRO A 108 6.09 11.47 -13.54
N ALA A 109 5.62 12.70 -13.36
CA ALA A 109 6.47 13.89 -13.31
C ALA A 109 7.37 13.95 -12.04
N GLY A 110 7.04 13.20 -11.00
CA GLY A 110 7.81 13.11 -9.75
C GLY A 110 8.72 11.89 -9.64
N GLN A 111 8.69 10.99 -10.61
CA GLN A 111 9.51 9.79 -10.61
C GLN A 111 11.00 10.13 -10.77
N GLY A 112 11.88 9.27 -10.20
CA GLY A 112 13.33 9.49 -10.26
C GLY A 112 13.87 10.58 -9.31
N THR A 113 13.00 11.30 -8.58
CA THR A 113 13.40 12.39 -7.65
C THR A 113 13.65 11.93 -6.22
N GLY A 114 13.52 10.64 -5.92
CA GLY A 114 13.59 10.10 -4.56
C GLY A 114 12.26 10.15 -3.78
N LEU A 115 11.20 10.69 -4.38
CA LEU A 115 9.90 10.86 -3.72
C LEU A 115 9.29 9.52 -3.26
N GLY A 116 9.34 8.49 -4.10
CA GLY A 116 8.84 7.16 -3.73
C GLY A 116 9.55 6.57 -2.51
N ARG A 117 10.88 6.79 -2.42
CA ARG A 117 11.66 6.37 -1.25
C ARG A 117 11.25 7.15 0.01
N ALA A 118 11.11 8.46 -0.09
CA ALA A 118 10.71 9.32 1.03
C ALA A 118 9.32 8.92 1.56
N LEU A 119 8.34 8.75 0.68
CA LEU A 119 6.98 8.31 1.02
C LEU A 119 6.98 6.92 1.67
N THR A 120 7.73 5.96 1.09
CA THR A 120 7.83 4.61 1.67
C THR A 120 8.42 4.66 3.07
N LEU A 121 9.53 5.37 3.27
CA LEU A 121 10.15 5.53 4.58
C LEU A 121 9.22 6.19 5.60
N THR A 122 8.49 7.24 5.21
CA THR A 122 7.50 7.90 6.08
C THR A 122 6.48 6.90 6.62
N GLY A 123 5.90 6.06 5.75
CA GLY A 123 4.96 5.03 6.19
C GLY A 123 5.61 3.92 7.02
N LEU A 124 6.86 3.52 6.71
CA LEU A 124 7.57 2.54 7.52
C LEU A 124 7.85 3.06 8.94
N HIS A 125 8.25 4.32 9.09
CA HIS A 125 8.41 4.96 10.40
C HIS A 125 7.09 5.02 11.16
N TYR A 126 5.99 5.38 10.47
CA TYR A 126 4.66 5.37 11.08
C TYR A 126 4.31 3.96 11.61
N LEU A 127 4.43 2.90 10.79
CA LEU A 127 4.12 1.53 11.20
C LEU A 127 5.01 1.06 12.36
N ARG A 128 6.30 1.41 12.35
CA ARG A 128 7.22 1.14 13.46
C ARG A 128 6.79 1.84 14.76
N ASN A 129 6.40 3.10 14.66
CA ASN A 129 5.93 3.89 15.82
C ASN A 129 4.59 3.39 16.37
N ARG A 130 3.80 2.66 15.55
CA ARG A 130 2.61 1.92 15.98
C ARG A 130 2.95 0.61 16.71
N GLY A 131 4.23 0.30 16.89
CA GLY A 131 4.70 -0.90 17.61
C GLY A 131 4.61 -2.19 16.82
N LEU A 132 4.49 -2.13 15.49
CA LEU A 132 4.39 -3.33 14.68
C LEU A 132 5.75 -4.01 14.52
N PRO A 133 5.83 -5.34 14.65
CA PRO A 133 7.10 -6.08 14.56
C PRO A 133 7.62 -6.18 13.12
N ALA A 134 6.71 -6.20 12.14
CA ALA A 134 7.06 -6.39 10.74
C ALA A 134 6.10 -5.65 9.81
N VAL A 135 6.53 -5.47 8.57
CA VAL A 135 5.75 -4.93 7.47
C VAL A 135 5.88 -5.82 6.24
N MET A 136 4.80 -5.95 5.50
CA MET A 136 4.75 -6.66 4.22
C MET A 136 4.25 -5.76 3.09
N LEU A 137 4.44 -6.21 1.86
CA LEU A 137 3.86 -5.61 0.65
C LEU A 137 3.67 -6.65 -0.44
N TYR A 138 2.81 -6.31 -1.39
CA TYR A 138 2.67 -7.02 -2.65
C TYR A 138 3.22 -6.16 -3.78
N VAL A 139 3.98 -6.76 -4.67
CA VAL A 139 4.57 -6.10 -5.84
C VAL A 139 4.61 -7.09 -7.00
N GLU A 140 4.25 -6.62 -8.18
CA GLU A 140 4.32 -7.42 -9.40
C GLU A 140 5.79 -7.65 -9.80
N GLU A 141 6.12 -8.84 -10.27
CA GLU A 141 7.49 -9.20 -10.71
C GLU A 141 8.00 -8.28 -11.83
N ALA A 142 7.10 -7.81 -12.68
CA ALA A 142 7.42 -6.87 -13.75
C ALA A 142 7.84 -5.49 -13.24
N ASN A 143 7.46 -5.10 -12.00
CA ASN A 143 7.79 -3.80 -11.43
C ASN A 143 9.19 -3.81 -10.78
N THR A 144 10.22 -3.96 -11.63
CA THR A 144 11.61 -4.05 -11.18
C THR A 144 12.11 -2.81 -10.44
N ALA A 145 11.59 -1.63 -10.77
CA ALA A 145 11.96 -0.37 -10.10
C ALA A 145 11.47 -0.36 -8.64
N ALA A 146 10.23 -0.75 -8.39
CA ALA A 146 9.67 -0.87 -7.04
C ALA A 146 10.39 -1.98 -6.24
N ILE A 147 10.66 -3.13 -6.86
CA ILE A 147 11.39 -4.23 -6.21
C ILE A 147 12.78 -3.76 -5.74
N ARG A 148 13.54 -3.07 -6.59
CA ARG A 148 14.86 -2.51 -6.22
C ARG A 148 14.75 -1.50 -5.07
N LEU A 149 13.74 -0.65 -5.09
CA LEU A 149 13.47 0.28 -3.99
C LEU A 149 13.25 -0.47 -2.68
N TYR A 150 12.34 -1.44 -2.66
CA TYR A 150 12.02 -2.20 -1.46
C TYR A 150 13.21 -3.03 -0.96
N GLN A 151 13.96 -3.67 -1.85
CA GLN A 151 15.20 -4.36 -1.48
C GLN A 151 16.22 -3.41 -0.84
N SER A 152 16.38 -2.19 -1.38
CA SER A 152 17.26 -1.18 -0.81
C SER A 152 16.81 -0.68 0.57
N LEU A 153 15.55 -0.92 0.92
CA LEU A 153 14.95 -0.64 2.23
C LEU A 153 14.90 -1.87 3.14
N GLY A 154 15.56 -2.97 2.75
CA GLY A 154 15.70 -4.18 3.56
C GLY A 154 14.50 -5.14 3.49
N PHE A 155 13.63 -5.00 2.49
CA PHE A 155 12.62 -6.01 2.22
C PHE A 155 13.26 -7.23 1.53
N ALA A 156 12.85 -8.41 1.98
CA ALA A 156 13.19 -9.68 1.36
C ALA A 156 11.93 -10.33 0.77
N HIS A 157 12.13 -11.13 -0.26
CA HIS A 157 11.06 -11.94 -0.85
C HIS A 157 10.64 -13.04 0.12
N THR A 158 9.33 -13.18 0.39
CA THR A 158 8.80 -14.15 1.36
C THR A 158 7.83 -15.16 0.78
N ALA A 159 7.11 -14.82 -0.27
CA ALA A 159 6.21 -15.73 -0.99
C ALA A 159 5.95 -15.22 -2.41
N SER A 160 5.71 -16.13 -3.36
CA SER A 160 5.19 -15.81 -4.69
C SER A 160 3.77 -16.34 -4.78
N ASP A 161 2.79 -15.43 -4.85
CA ASP A 161 1.41 -15.79 -5.23
C ASP A 161 1.29 -15.71 -6.75
N VAL A 162 1.07 -16.85 -7.41
CA VAL A 162 0.80 -16.89 -8.84
C VAL A 162 -0.70 -16.70 -9.05
N MET A 163 -1.10 -15.53 -9.55
CA MET A 163 -2.45 -15.32 -10.02
C MET A 163 -2.60 -15.92 -11.42
N TYR A 164 -3.33 -17.03 -11.53
CA TYR A 164 -3.73 -17.57 -12.83
C TYR A 164 -4.87 -16.71 -13.39
N ARG A 165 -4.63 -15.97 -14.48
CA ARG A 165 -5.72 -15.43 -15.31
C ARG A 165 -6.30 -16.59 -16.11
N HIS A 166 -7.56 -16.92 -15.87
CA HIS A 166 -8.31 -17.77 -16.79
C HIS A 166 -8.51 -17.01 -18.11
N PRO A 167 -8.08 -17.53 -19.27
CA PRO A 167 -8.42 -16.95 -20.55
C PRO A 167 -9.91 -17.27 -20.80
N GLY A 168 -10.80 -16.28 -20.62
CA GLY A 168 -12.21 -16.45 -20.98
C GLY A 168 -13.28 -15.91 -20.05
N ALA A 169 -12.96 -15.15 -19.01
CA ALA A 169 -14.00 -14.46 -18.22
C ALA A 169 -14.08 -12.99 -18.63
N ALA A 170 -15.10 -12.65 -19.42
CA ALA A 170 -15.55 -11.28 -19.59
C ALA A 170 -15.94 -10.71 -18.22
N SER A 171 -15.58 -9.44 -18.00
CA SER A 171 -15.74 -8.69 -16.77
C SER A 171 -17.09 -8.87 -16.09
N SER A 172 -17.08 -9.46 -14.90
CA SER A 172 -18.02 -9.13 -13.86
C SER A 172 -17.37 -9.49 -12.51
N ASP A 173 -17.24 -8.49 -11.67
CA ASP A 173 -16.99 -8.58 -10.22
C ASP A 173 -15.66 -9.20 -9.76
N VAL A 174 -14.58 -8.40 -9.70
CA VAL A 174 -13.40 -8.76 -8.92
C VAL A 174 -13.48 -8.04 -7.57
N SER A 175 -14.23 -8.66 -6.67
CA SER A 175 -14.07 -8.46 -5.23
C SER A 175 -12.65 -8.85 -4.81
N SER A 176 -12.03 -8.03 -3.97
CA SER A 176 -10.76 -8.30 -3.27
C SER A 176 -10.63 -9.75 -2.81
N PRO A 177 -9.41 -10.27 -2.61
CA PRO A 177 -9.21 -11.61 -2.09
C PRO A 177 -10.03 -11.79 -0.81
N ARG A 178 -10.99 -12.67 -0.87
CA ARG A 178 -11.80 -13.07 0.28
C ARG A 178 -10.85 -13.61 1.35
N GLU A 179 -10.99 -13.11 2.57
CA GLU A 179 -10.51 -13.80 3.77
C GLU A 179 -10.92 -15.27 3.66
N ARG A 180 -9.92 -16.15 3.51
CA ARG A 180 -10.20 -17.59 3.50
C ARG A 180 -10.62 -17.96 4.90
N ARG A 181 -11.89 -18.25 5.09
CA ARG A 181 -12.38 -19.00 6.24
C ARG A 181 -11.68 -20.35 6.26
N ALA A 182 -11.04 -20.68 7.36
CA ALA A 182 -10.60 -22.04 7.65
C ALA A 182 -11.82 -22.99 7.60
N PRO A 183 -11.64 -24.23 7.09
CA PRO A 183 -12.73 -25.19 7.08
C PRO A 183 -13.09 -25.59 8.52
N HIS A 184 -14.35 -25.44 8.88
CA HIS A 184 -14.92 -26.03 10.09
C HIS A 184 -14.76 -27.56 10.01
N ARG A 185 -13.96 -28.12 10.92
CA ARG A 185 -14.06 -29.56 11.24
C ARG A 185 -15.35 -29.80 12.01
N VAL A 186 -16.23 -30.58 11.41
CA VAL A 186 -17.38 -31.18 12.08
C VAL A 186 -16.85 -32.33 12.95
N PRO A 187 -17.23 -32.44 14.24
CA PRO A 187 -16.93 -33.63 15.00
C PRO A 187 -17.81 -34.76 14.50
N GLN A 188 -17.20 -35.90 14.20
CA GLN A 188 -17.94 -37.16 14.08
C GLN A 188 -17.95 -37.83 15.47
N GLU A 189 -19.11 -38.26 15.85
CA GLU A 189 -19.36 -39.12 16.99
C GLU A 189 -18.54 -40.42 16.97
#